data_4b49801f58161a0d2065426511e97f7d
#
_entry.id   4b49801f58161a0d2065426511e97f7d
#
_cell.length_a   1.000
_cell.length_b   1.000
_cell.length_c   1.000
_cell.angle_alpha   90.00
_cell.angle_beta   90.00
_cell.angle_gamma   90.00
#
_symmetry.space_group_name_H-M   'P 1'
#
loop_
_entity.id
_entity.type
_entity.pdbx_description
1 polymer ?
#
loop_
_entity_poly.entity_id
_entity_poly.type
_entity_poly.pdbx_seq_one_letter_code
_entity_poly.pdbx_strand_id
1 'polypeptide(L)'
;NFSSTTSYQHLYDFMAMDIDYMPVDYLAMNEKQRQNSITQEFVLKGNHRNLWRHTSGIFGSAQWLKTDAPVYFNQGMDEFLASNIQRPMYAAILASMTGRFMGQGMTSEAATAAAQAAIERAGGITVDADMHTVPGLFHTPTLNLGFYHESSVQLSNRLAATLGVRYDWSRVGIDYDTQAIMDCNVSVMGRPANTRISSTLRHEEHNNYGQLLPKVSLVYSLDDSNSNLYATISKGYRAGGFNIQMFSDILQTEISNSSAQRGDYDVPHDEASYDNIRKSIEYKPETSWNYEVGSHLNLFNGALHFDAAVFFMQVKNQQLSVMAGTYGFGRMMVNAGRSNSCGVELSLRGSAFDNHLSYTASYGFTHATFREYTDSVKQGRELVAVDYKGKSVPFVPNHTFAASADWRFDIVHRWLNSITVGANIAGQGRNYWDEANTRSQKAYAVLGAHVDFKIRRFDFNFWATNITNTHYNTFAISSQATGTNHWFAQRATPFRFGVDWKTSF
;
A
#
# COMPACT_ATOMS: atom_id res chain seq x y z
N ASN A 1 39.63 -4.79 2.83
CA ASN A 1 39.07 -3.50 3.28
C ASN A 1 37.98 -3.74 4.31
N PHE A 2 38.03 -2.98 5.40
CA PHE A 2 36.97 -2.96 6.42
C PHE A 2 36.29 -1.61 6.39
N SER A 3 34.96 -1.59 6.47
CA SER A 3 34.15 -0.37 6.61
C SER A 3 33.13 -0.53 7.73
N SER A 4 32.88 0.57 8.43
CA SER A 4 31.84 0.69 9.45
C SER A 4 30.99 1.91 9.09
N THR A 5 29.69 1.70 8.99
CA THR A 5 28.74 2.75 8.64
C THR A 5 27.66 2.83 9.71
N THR A 6 27.55 3.99 10.35
CA THR A 6 26.50 4.31 11.30
C THR A 6 25.57 5.35 10.69
N SER A 7 24.27 5.17 10.79
CA SER A 7 23.28 6.15 10.34
C SER A 7 22.22 6.35 11.43
N TYR A 8 21.82 7.58 11.63
CA TYR A 8 20.67 7.97 12.43
C TYR A 8 19.69 8.75 11.58
N GLN A 9 18.41 8.43 11.68
CA GLN A 9 17.34 9.13 10.99
C GLN A 9 16.24 9.52 11.99
N HIS A 10 15.79 10.75 11.89
CA HIS A 10 14.58 11.23 12.53
C HIS A 10 13.58 11.66 11.45
N LEU A 11 12.34 11.18 11.54
CA LEU A 11 11.25 11.56 10.66
C LEU A 11 10.09 12.06 11.51
N TYR A 12 9.49 13.15 11.08
CA TYR A 12 8.19 13.61 11.53
C TYR A 12 7.28 13.76 10.30
N ASP A 13 6.12 13.13 10.35
CA ASP A 13 5.12 13.23 9.30
C ASP A 13 3.76 13.59 9.89
N PHE A 14 2.97 14.34 9.12
CA PHE A 14 1.59 14.65 9.45
C PHE A 14 0.74 14.54 8.20
N MET A 15 -0.34 13.77 8.30
CA MET A 15 -1.30 13.55 7.23
C MET A 15 -2.71 13.72 7.76
N ALA A 16 -3.53 14.51 7.07
CA ALA A 16 -4.97 14.59 7.29
C ALA A 16 -5.67 13.89 6.14
N MET A 17 -6.56 12.97 6.44
CA MET A 17 -7.21 12.12 5.45
C MET A 17 -8.71 12.02 5.69
N ASP A 18 -9.47 12.06 4.61
CA ASP A 18 -10.77 11.45 4.50
C ASP A 18 -10.56 9.95 4.27
N ILE A 19 -11.01 9.10 5.21
CA ILE A 19 -10.76 7.65 5.18
C ILE A 19 -11.95 6.84 4.70
N ASP A 20 -13.13 7.44 4.54
CA ASP A 20 -14.32 6.76 4.04
C ASP A 20 -14.47 6.85 2.52
N TYR A 21 -13.79 7.80 1.88
CA TYR A 21 -13.82 8.03 0.43
C TYR A 21 -15.25 8.29 -0.10
N MET A 22 -16.13 8.91 0.69
CA MET A 22 -17.51 9.19 0.33
C MET A 22 -17.74 10.69 0.16
N PRO A 23 -18.72 11.11 -0.65
CA PRO A 23 -19.11 12.53 -0.73
C PRO A 23 -19.77 13.07 0.54
N VAL A 24 -20.27 12.19 1.39
CA VAL A 24 -20.82 12.51 2.71
C VAL A 24 -19.71 12.30 3.73
N ASP A 25 -19.55 13.27 4.60
CA ASP A 25 -18.49 13.27 5.62
C ASP A 25 -18.88 12.34 6.78
N TYR A 26 -18.39 11.09 6.70
CA TYR A 26 -18.58 10.08 7.74
C TYR A 26 -17.39 10.03 8.69
N LEU A 27 -16.18 9.96 8.16
CA LEU A 27 -14.97 9.69 8.92
C LEU A 27 -13.77 10.51 8.40
N ALA A 28 -13.06 11.10 9.33
CA ALA A 28 -11.75 11.72 9.05
C ALA A 28 -10.69 11.15 9.99
N MET A 29 -9.43 11.20 9.58
CA MET A 29 -8.29 10.80 10.39
C MET A 29 -7.16 11.82 10.25
N ASN A 30 -6.54 12.16 11.36
CA ASN A 30 -5.26 12.85 11.38
C ASN A 30 -4.20 11.87 11.84
N GLU A 31 -3.19 11.65 11.03
CA GLU A 31 -2.08 10.78 11.39
C GLU A 31 -0.81 11.59 11.62
N LYS A 32 -0.26 11.50 12.82
CA LYS A 32 1.04 12.08 13.18
C LYS A 32 2.01 10.95 13.47
N GLN A 33 3.10 10.92 12.73
CA GLN A 33 4.14 9.92 12.90
C GLN A 33 5.45 10.57 13.37
N ARG A 34 6.09 9.93 14.34
CA ARG A 34 7.44 10.27 14.80
C ARG A 34 8.28 9.02 14.81
N GLN A 35 9.26 8.97 13.94
CA GLN A 35 10.18 7.85 13.83
C GLN A 35 11.58 8.27 14.21
N ASN A 36 12.24 7.45 15.00
CA ASN A 36 13.67 7.47 15.18
C ASN A 36 14.21 6.11 14.74
N SER A 37 15.30 6.11 13.99
CA SER A 37 15.97 4.88 13.61
C SER A 37 17.49 5.04 13.67
N ILE A 38 18.15 3.98 14.09
CA ILE A 38 19.60 3.85 14.07
C ILE A 38 19.96 2.58 13.29
N THR A 39 20.95 2.70 12.42
CA THR A 39 21.50 1.55 11.72
C THR A 39 23.00 1.49 11.90
N GLN A 40 23.52 0.27 11.99
CA GLN A 40 24.96 0.01 12.04
C GLN A 40 25.27 -1.13 11.07
N GLU A 41 26.25 -0.93 10.22
CA GLU A 41 26.74 -1.97 9.32
C GLU A 41 28.26 -2.07 9.39
N PHE A 42 28.75 -3.29 9.53
CA PHE A 42 30.15 -3.65 9.42
C PHE A 42 30.36 -4.51 8.18
N VAL A 43 31.25 -4.10 7.29
CA VAL A 43 31.53 -4.80 6.05
C VAL A 43 33.02 -5.09 5.90
N LEU A 44 33.34 -6.35 5.63
CA LEU A 44 34.68 -6.81 5.27
C LEU A 44 34.69 -7.24 3.81
N LYS A 45 35.52 -6.58 3.00
CA LYS A 45 35.73 -6.90 1.58
C LYS A 45 37.14 -7.37 1.34
N GLY A 46 37.30 -8.48 0.66
CA GLY A 46 38.60 -9.01 0.22
C GLY A 46 38.61 -9.23 -1.30
N ASN A 47 39.83 -9.06 -1.86
CA ASN A 47 40.11 -9.36 -3.26
C ASN A 47 41.45 -10.08 -3.31
N HIS A 48 41.44 -11.35 -3.72
CA HIS A 48 42.61 -12.19 -3.81
C HIS A 48 42.99 -12.38 -5.30
N ARG A 49 43.92 -11.58 -5.77
CA ARG A 49 44.48 -11.62 -7.15
C ARG A 49 43.39 -11.55 -8.25
N ASN A 50 42.27 -10.89 -8.00
CA ASN A 50 41.09 -10.86 -8.88
C ASN A 50 40.47 -12.23 -9.20
N LEU A 51 40.96 -13.31 -8.60
CA LEU A 51 40.41 -14.65 -8.75
C LEU A 51 39.27 -14.93 -7.78
N TRP A 52 39.37 -14.37 -6.58
CA TRP A 52 38.34 -14.53 -5.55
C TRP A 52 38.09 -13.18 -4.85
N ARG A 53 36.88 -12.72 -4.98
CA ARG A 53 36.39 -11.53 -4.27
C ARG A 53 35.32 -11.98 -3.27
N HIS A 54 35.36 -11.47 -2.06
CA HIS A 54 34.34 -11.76 -1.06
C HIS A 54 33.90 -10.51 -0.32
N THR A 55 32.65 -10.53 0.11
CA THR A 55 32.06 -9.51 0.98
C THR A 55 31.34 -10.23 2.10
N SER A 56 31.68 -9.91 3.34
CA SER A 56 30.99 -10.38 4.54
C SER A 56 30.53 -9.18 5.34
N GLY A 57 29.35 -9.25 5.94
CA GLY A 57 28.88 -8.15 6.75
C GLY A 57 27.91 -8.55 7.84
N ILE A 58 27.80 -7.65 8.81
CA ILE A 58 26.84 -7.68 9.89
C ILE A 58 26.06 -6.38 9.82
N PHE A 59 24.75 -6.46 9.79
CA PHE A 59 23.83 -5.34 9.76
C PHE A 59 22.93 -5.39 10.99
N GLY A 60 22.72 -4.25 11.63
CA GLY A 60 21.74 -4.08 12.69
C GLY A 60 20.95 -2.78 12.48
N SER A 61 19.65 -2.82 12.71
CA SER A 61 18.82 -1.61 12.76
C SER A 61 17.82 -1.68 13.89
N ALA A 62 17.63 -0.58 14.58
CA ALA A 62 16.56 -0.40 15.55
C ALA A 62 15.73 0.83 15.15
N GLN A 63 14.42 0.66 15.14
CA GLN A 63 13.46 1.69 14.78
C GLN A 63 12.39 1.80 15.87
N TRP A 64 12.02 3.02 16.22
CA TRP A 64 10.93 3.36 17.12
C TRP A 64 9.99 4.29 16.39
N LEU A 65 8.83 3.76 16.00
CA LEU A 65 7.77 4.53 15.36
C LEU A 65 6.64 4.73 16.35
N LYS A 66 6.28 5.99 16.61
CA LYS A 66 5.08 6.38 17.34
C LYS A 66 4.09 6.99 16.37
N THR A 67 2.88 6.44 16.35
CA THR A 67 1.78 6.91 15.52
C THR A 67 0.64 7.37 16.44
N ASP A 68 0.19 8.60 16.25
CA ASP A 68 -1.02 9.16 16.84
C ASP A 68 -2.01 9.38 15.68
N ALA A 69 -3.02 8.52 15.60
CA ALA A 69 -3.96 8.44 14.48
C ALA A 69 -5.42 8.42 14.96
N PRO A 70 -5.90 9.50 15.59
CA PRO A 70 -7.30 9.57 16.01
C PRO A 70 -8.25 9.53 14.81
N VAL A 71 -9.32 8.74 14.94
CA VAL A 71 -10.41 8.66 13.99
C VAL A 71 -11.56 9.51 14.51
N TYR A 72 -11.97 10.48 13.70
CA TYR A 72 -13.09 11.38 13.99
C TYR A 72 -14.34 10.85 13.30
N PHE A 73 -15.42 10.78 14.06
CA PHE A 73 -16.73 10.44 13.55
C PHE A 73 -17.51 11.75 13.36
N ASN A 74 -18.04 11.93 12.17
CA ASN A 74 -18.71 13.15 11.77
C ASN A 74 -20.24 12.92 11.69
N GLN A 75 -21.00 13.98 11.56
CA GLN A 75 -22.48 13.94 11.61
C GLN A 75 -23.09 12.87 10.68
N GLY A 76 -22.54 12.64 9.50
CA GLY A 76 -23.03 11.62 8.60
C GLY A 76 -22.96 10.19 9.18
N MET A 77 -21.96 9.91 10.03
CA MET A 77 -21.83 8.62 10.71
C MET A 77 -22.88 8.48 11.83
N ASP A 78 -23.12 9.52 12.61
CA ASP A 78 -24.12 9.49 13.70
C ASP A 78 -25.51 9.23 13.13
N GLU A 79 -25.89 9.93 12.05
CA GLU A 79 -27.15 9.69 11.33
C GLU A 79 -27.23 8.26 10.76
N PHE A 80 -26.14 7.72 10.22
CA PHE A 80 -26.05 6.36 9.71
C PHE A 80 -26.24 5.33 10.82
N LEU A 81 -25.53 5.47 11.94
CA LEU A 81 -25.63 4.60 13.11
C LEU A 81 -27.03 4.64 13.71
N ALA A 82 -27.57 5.85 13.94
CA ALA A 82 -28.91 6.04 14.46
C ALA A 82 -29.97 5.34 13.59
N SER A 83 -29.87 5.49 12.26
CA SER A 83 -30.78 4.83 11.31
C SER A 83 -30.68 3.31 11.33
N ASN A 84 -29.47 2.78 11.47
CA ASN A 84 -29.21 1.34 11.53
C ASN A 84 -29.72 0.68 12.82
N ILE A 85 -29.81 1.43 13.92
CA ILE A 85 -30.42 0.98 15.17
C ILE A 85 -31.96 1.16 15.12
N GLN A 86 -32.44 2.30 14.65
CA GLN A 86 -33.85 2.65 14.64
C GLN A 86 -34.69 1.74 13.73
N ARG A 87 -34.22 1.45 12.50
CA ARG A 87 -35.01 0.67 11.53
C ARG A 87 -35.32 -0.75 12.00
N PRO A 88 -34.35 -1.58 12.46
CA PRO A 88 -34.63 -2.92 12.96
C PRO A 88 -35.53 -2.88 14.23
N MET A 89 -35.26 -1.91 15.12
CA MET A 89 -36.05 -1.74 16.33
C MET A 89 -37.51 -1.40 16.01
N TYR A 90 -37.74 -0.48 15.09
CA TYR A 90 -39.08 -0.14 14.60
C TYR A 90 -39.77 -1.37 13.99
N ALA A 91 -39.08 -2.10 13.12
CA ALA A 91 -39.63 -3.30 12.48
C ALA A 91 -39.99 -4.39 13.51
N ALA A 92 -39.16 -4.61 14.52
CA ALA A 92 -39.41 -5.60 15.57
C ALA A 92 -40.64 -5.21 16.45
N ILE A 93 -40.73 -3.96 16.84
CA ILE A 93 -41.86 -3.43 17.64
C ILE A 93 -43.13 -3.48 16.81
N LEU A 94 -43.10 -3.05 15.56
CA LEU A 94 -44.23 -3.11 14.64
C LEU A 94 -44.74 -4.53 14.48
N ALA A 95 -43.86 -5.49 14.21
CA ALA A 95 -44.21 -6.90 14.07
C ALA A 95 -44.85 -7.47 15.36
N SER A 96 -44.30 -7.16 16.54
CA SER A 96 -44.81 -7.57 17.82
C SER A 96 -46.23 -7.03 18.08
N MET A 97 -46.44 -5.73 17.81
CA MET A 97 -47.74 -5.09 17.99
C MET A 97 -48.76 -5.59 16.98
N THR A 98 -48.38 -5.75 15.71
CA THR A 98 -49.24 -6.33 14.68
C THR A 98 -49.69 -7.74 15.09
N GLY A 99 -48.78 -8.59 15.60
CA GLY A 99 -49.13 -9.92 16.08
C GLY A 99 -50.17 -9.89 17.24
N ARG A 100 -50.03 -8.93 18.15
CA ARG A 100 -50.99 -8.74 19.24
C ARG A 100 -52.39 -8.35 18.71
N PHE A 101 -52.48 -7.39 17.78
CA PHE A 101 -53.73 -6.97 17.19
C PHE A 101 -54.38 -8.07 16.30
N MET A 102 -53.59 -8.86 15.60
CA MET A 102 -54.10 -10.06 14.90
C MET A 102 -54.67 -11.09 15.86
N GLY A 103 -54.02 -11.31 17.03
CA GLY A 103 -54.55 -12.15 18.12
C GLY A 103 -55.89 -11.66 18.71
N GLN A 104 -56.24 -10.38 18.49
CA GLN A 104 -57.52 -9.79 18.82
C GLN A 104 -58.56 -9.85 17.70
N GLY A 105 -58.27 -10.57 16.62
CA GLY A 105 -59.20 -10.83 15.50
C GLY A 105 -59.10 -9.82 14.34
N MET A 106 -58.09 -8.93 14.31
CA MET A 106 -57.89 -8.03 13.17
C MET A 106 -57.27 -8.74 11.99
N THR A 107 -57.59 -8.30 10.78
CA THR A 107 -56.84 -8.72 9.56
C THR A 107 -55.43 -8.19 9.61
N SER A 108 -54.49 -8.84 8.93
CA SER A 108 -53.05 -8.46 8.91
C SER A 108 -52.86 -7.00 8.52
N GLU A 109 -53.57 -6.52 7.52
CA GLU A 109 -53.50 -5.13 7.05
C GLU A 109 -54.03 -4.12 8.10
N ALA A 110 -55.23 -4.37 8.66
CA ALA A 110 -55.79 -3.52 9.73
C ALA A 110 -54.95 -3.55 10.98
N ALA A 111 -54.38 -4.71 11.36
CA ALA A 111 -53.50 -4.84 12.53
C ALA A 111 -52.17 -4.07 12.33
N THR A 112 -51.57 -4.10 11.12
CA THR A 112 -50.40 -3.34 10.82
C THR A 112 -50.61 -1.83 10.87
N ALA A 113 -51.71 -1.35 10.25
CA ALA A 113 -52.10 0.08 10.32
C ALA A 113 -52.38 0.54 11.75
N ALA A 114 -53.08 -0.28 12.56
CA ALA A 114 -53.35 0.01 13.97
C ALA A 114 -52.07 0.07 14.81
N ALA A 115 -51.10 -0.85 14.55
CA ALA A 115 -49.83 -0.88 15.21
C ALA A 115 -48.98 0.38 14.88
N GLN A 116 -48.90 0.77 13.58
CA GLN A 116 -48.24 2.01 13.15
C GLN A 116 -48.81 3.24 13.85
N ALA A 117 -50.15 3.40 13.79
CA ALA A 117 -50.84 4.51 14.44
C ALA A 117 -50.66 4.51 15.98
N ALA A 118 -50.52 3.35 16.62
CA ALA A 118 -50.27 3.25 18.05
C ALA A 118 -48.83 3.66 18.40
N ILE A 119 -47.83 3.26 17.60
CA ILE A 119 -46.45 3.68 17.78
C ILE A 119 -46.32 5.19 17.61
N GLU A 120 -46.90 5.77 16.58
CA GLU A 120 -46.88 7.22 16.32
C GLU A 120 -47.53 8.03 17.41
N ARG A 121 -48.74 7.63 17.86
CA ARG A 121 -49.47 8.29 18.97
C ARG A 121 -48.73 8.23 20.29
N ALA A 122 -47.94 7.20 20.51
CA ALA A 122 -47.13 7.05 21.72
C ALA A 122 -45.78 7.81 21.67
N GLY A 123 -45.54 8.61 20.64
CA GLY A 123 -44.30 9.40 20.48
C GLY A 123 -43.25 8.76 19.57
N GLY A 124 -43.63 7.69 18.88
CA GLY A 124 -42.73 7.05 17.90
C GLY A 124 -41.53 6.31 18.50
N ILE A 125 -40.51 6.10 17.68
CA ILE A 125 -39.21 5.60 18.07
C ILE A 125 -38.18 6.56 17.53
N THR A 126 -37.38 7.15 18.39
CA THR A 126 -36.25 8.01 18.01
C THR A 126 -34.96 7.42 18.56
N VAL A 127 -33.92 7.50 17.77
CA VAL A 127 -32.58 7.10 18.16
C VAL A 127 -31.64 8.24 17.79
N ASP A 128 -30.83 8.63 18.76
CA ASP A 128 -29.70 9.54 18.61
C ASP A 128 -28.45 8.78 19.05
N ALA A 129 -27.51 8.59 18.14
CA ALA A 129 -26.27 7.84 18.36
C ALA A 129 -25.10 8.75 18.07
N ASP A 130 -24.26 8.95 19.07
CA ASP A 130 -23.03 9.76 19.00
C ASP A 130 -21.80 8.85 19.23
N MET A 131 -20.97 8.74 18.24
CA MET A 131 -19.72 8.00 18.30
C MET A 131 -18.57 8.96 18.58
N HIS A 132 -17.96 8.84 19.76
CA HIS A 132 -16.85 9.69 20.14
C HIS A 132 -15.62 9.43 19.28
N THR A 133 -14.73 10.43 19.19
CA THR A 133 -13.41 10.25 18.55
C THR A 133 -12.69 9.05 19.15
N VAL A 134 -12.25 8.14 18.29
CA VAL A 134 -11.43 6.98 18.68
C VAL A 134 -9.97 7.39 18.70
N PRO A 135 -9.31 7.51 19.87
CA PRO A 135 -7.87 7.75 19.93
C PRO A 135 -7.12 6.55 19.36
N GLY A 136 -6.08 6.81 18.61
CA GLY A 136 -5.22 5.79 17.99
C GLY A 136 -3.77 6.01 18.38
N LEU A 137 -3.38 5.58 19.58
CA LEU A 137 -1.98 5.68 20.01
C LEU A 137 -1.28 4.34 19.84
N PHE A 138 -0.29 4.32 18.94
CA PHE A 138 0.46 3.13 18.58
C PHE A 138 1.95 3.38 18.71
N HIS A 139 2.66 2.40 19.27
CA HIS A 139 4.11 2.35 19.25
C HIS A 139 4.54 1.04 18.59
N THR A 140 5.27 1.13 17.47
CA THR A 140 5.68 -0.03 16.68
C THR A 140 7.21 -0.11 16.60
N PRO A 141 7.87 -0.70 17.63
CA PRO A 141 9.31 -0.91 17.64
C PRO A 141 9.68 -2.04 16.69
N THR A 142 10.79 -1.87 15.96
CA THR A 142 11.35 -2.91 15.09
C THR A 142 12.84 -3.04 15.32
N LEU A 143 13.32 -4.26 15.51
CA LEU A 143 14.74 -4.59 15.59
C LEU A 143 15.06 -5.62 14.50
N ASN A 144 16.07 -5.32 13.66
CA ASN A 144 16.55 -6.21 12.62
C ASN A 144 18.04 -6.50 12.82
N LEU A 145 18.42 -7.76 12.63
CA LEU A 145 19.80 -8.20 12.60
C LEU A 145 20.01 -9.06 11.35
N GLY A 146 21.06 -8.75 10.59
CA GLY A 146 21.41 -9.45 9.35
C GLY A 146 22.87 -9.87 9.35
N PHE A 147 23.14 -11.11 8.94
CA PHE A 147 24.48 -11.65 8.69
C PHE A 147 24.53 -12.08 7.24
N TYR A 148 25.52 -11.64 6.49
CA TYR A 148 25.66 -12.01 5.09
C TYR A 148 27.09 -12.27 4.67
N HIS A 149 27.21 -13.17 3.71
CA HIS A 149 28.43 -13.46 3.01
C HIS A 149 28.18 -13.70 1.52
N GLU A 150 28.99 -13.10 0.67
CA GLU A 150 29.00 -13.33 -0.76
C GLU A 150 30.43 -13.57 -1.23
N SER A 151 30.65 -14.66 -1.96
CA SER A 151 31.90 -15.00 -2.62
C SER A 151 31.73 -15.05 -4.13
N SER A 152 32.54 -14.31 -4.87
CA SER A 152 32.60 -14.34 -6.31
C SER A 152 33.97 -14.90 -6.76
N VAL A 153 33.95 -15.99 -7.49
CA VAL A 153 35.14 -16.72 -7.96
C VAL A 153 35.20 -16.66 -9.47
N GLN A 154 36.37 -16.27 -9.99
CA GLN A 154 36.67 -16.33 -11.41
C GLN A 154 37.00 -17.76 -11.79
N LEU A 155 36.08 -18.44 -12.48
CA LEU A 155 36.24 -19.84 -12.91
C LEU A 155 37.10 -19.97 -14.18
N SER A 156 37.04 -18.96 -15.04
CA SER A 156 37.90 -18.82 -16.22
C SER A 156 38.09 -17.34 -16.57
N ASN A 157 38.87 -17.02 -17.59
CA ASN A 157 39.08 -15.62 -18.03
C ASN A 157 37.76 -14.87 -18.35
N ARG A 158 36.68 -15.59 -18.63
CA ARG A 158 35.38 -15.01 -19.02
C ARG A 158 34.21 -15.41 -18.12
N LEU A 159 34.37 -16.40 -17.25
CA LEU A 159 33.28 -16.92 -16.44
C LEU A 159 33.56 -16.68 -14.96
N ALA A 160 32.64 -15.99 -14.29
CA ALA A 160 32.63 -15.82 -12.83
C ALA A 160 31.37 -16.44 -12.24
N ALA A 161 31.51 -17.07 -11.07
CA ALA A 161 30.40 -17.57 -10.27
C ALA A 161 30.34 -16.86 -8.94
N THR A 162 29.14 -16.52 -8.50
CA THR A 162 28.90 -15.86 -7.21
C THR A 162 27.95 -16.72 -6.38
N LEU A 163 28.36 -17.01 -5.15
CA LEU A 163 27.53 -17.64 -4.12
C LEU A 163 27.33 -16.66 -2.98
N GLY A 164 26.09 -16.40 -2.63
CA GLY A 164 25.73 -15.51 -1.53
C GLY A 164 24.75 -16.19 -0.58
N VAL A 165 24.85 -15.85 0.69
CA VAL A 165 23.91 -16.23 1.72
C VAL A 165 23.73 -15.07 2.67
N ARG A 166 22.48 -14.81 3.05
CA ARG A 166 22.12 -13.86 4.09
C ARG A 166 21.12 -14.50 5.03
N TYR A 167 21.29 -14.29 6.31
CA TYR A 167 20.28 -14.60 7.31
C TYR A 167 19.84 -13.31 7.98
N ASP A 168 18.54 -13.04 7.91
CA ASP A 168 17.92 -11.91 8.61
C ASP A 168 17.02 -12.41 9.71
N TRP A 169 17.13 -11.80 10.89
CA TRP A 169 16.22 -11.93 12.00
C TRP A 169 15.60 -10.58 12.30
N SER A 170 14.27 -10.56 12.44
CA SER A 170 13.50 -9.36 12.74
C SER A 170 12.60 -9.61 13.95
N ARG A 171 12.58 -8.67 14.88
CA ARG A 171 11.55 -8.58 15.92
C ARG A 171 10.72 -7.34 15.64
N VAL A 172 9.41 -7.54 15.48
CA VAL A 172 8.44 -6.46 15.22
C VAL A 172 7.45 -6.47 16.39
N GLY A 173 7.25 -5.31 17.02
CA GLY A 173 6.31 -5.12 18.12
C GLY A 173 5.19 -4.14 17.75
N ILE A 174 4.12 -4.21 18.52
CA ILE A 174 3.08 -3.20 18.59
C ILE A 174 2.64 -3.04 20.04
N ASP A 175 2.61 -1.82 20.51
CA ASP A 175 2.00 -1.40 21.77
C ASP A 175 0.88 -0.43 21.41
N TYR A 176 -0.33 -0.69 21.87
CA TYR A 176 -1.52 0.07 21.50
C TYR A 176 -2.38 0.43 22.71
N ASP A 177 -2.93 1.65 22.67
CA ASP A 177 -3.88 2.19 23.62
C ASP A 177 -4.96 2.94 22.85
N THR A 178 -6.14 2.32 22.72
CA THR A 178 -7.25 2.84 21.92
C THR A 178 -8.58 2.48 22.58
N GLN A 179 -9.60 3.33 22.38
CA GLN A 179 -10.91 3.17 22.98
C GLN A 179 -11.99 3.69 22.03
N ALA A 180 -13.11 2.98 21.95
CA ALA A 180 -14.31 3.50 21.34
C ALA A 180 -15.41 3.71 22.41
N ILE A 181 -16.16 4.79 22.28
CA ILE A 181 -17.31 5.13 23.13
C ILE A 181 -18.45 5.55 22.21
N MET A 182 -19.63 4.97 22.42
CA MET A 182 -20.86 5.36 21.76
C MET A 182 -21.92 5.69 22.80
N ASP A 183 -22.44 6.91 22.74
CA ASP A 183 -23.63 7.30 23.47
C ASP A 183 -24.87 7.08 22.58
N CYS A 184 -25.82 6.27 23.07
CA CYS A 184 -27.04 5.95 22.33
C CYS A 184 -28.25 6.35 23.16
N ASN A 185 -28.94 7.42 22.73
CA ASN A 185 -30.14 7.93 23.34
C ASN A 185 -31.35 7.42 22.54
N VAL A 186 -32.05 6.47 23.08
CA VAL A 186 -33.22 5.85 22.44
C VAL A 186 -34.50 6.29 23.18
N SER A 187 -35.51 6.72 22.44
CA SER A 187 -36.85 6.88 22.98
C SER A 187 -37.81 5.94 22.27
N VAL A 188 -38.42 5.04 23.00
CA VAL A 188 -39.42 4.10 22.49
C VAL A 188 -40.79 4.46 23.09
N MET A 189 -41.67 4.96 22.23
CA MET A 189 -43.03 5.32 22.62
C MET A 189 -43.03 6.28 23.84
N GLY A 190 -42.18 7.31 23.80
CA GLY A 190 -42.04 8.33 24.83
C GLY A 190 -41.28 7.89 26.11
N ARG A 191 -40.73 6.69 26.13
CA ARG A 191 -39.90 6.17 27.23
C ARG A 191 -38.43 6.24 26.85
N PRO A 192 -37.62 7.08 27.50
CA PRO A 192 -36.21 7.18 27.23
C PRO A 192 -35.45 5.94 27.76
N ALA A 193 -34.45 5.53 27.05
CA ALA A 193 -33.48 4.51 27.43
C ALA A 193 -32.12 4.96 26.90
N ASN A 194 -31.30 5.50 27.78
CA ASN A 194 -29.95 5.95 27.40
C ASN A 194 -28.96 4.85 27.75
N THR A 195 -28.02 4.60 26.87
CA THR A 195 -27.01 3.59 27.03
C THR A 195 -25.68 4.16 26.55
N ARG A 196 -24.64 4.01 27.35
CA ARG A 196 -23.25 4.24 26.95
C ARG A 196 -22.55 2.90 26.77
N ILE A 197 -22.01 2.66 25.59
CA ILE A 197 -21.24 1.47 25.29
C ILE A 197 -19.79 1.89 25.07
N SER A 198 -18.87 1.23 25.76
CA SER A 198 -17.44 1.45 25.61
C SER A 198 -16.70 0.14 25.32
N SER A 199 -15.60 0.26 24.60
CA SER A 199 -14.63 -0.81 24.39
C SER A 199 -13.24 -0.22 24.46
N THR A 200 -12.38 -0.77 25.31
CA THR A 200 -11.01 -0.30 25.53
C THR A 200 -10.02 -1.41 25.23
N LEU A 201 -9.08 -1.16 24.30
CA LEU A 201 -8.04 -2.08 23.92
C LEU A 201 -6.67 -1.51 24.31
N ARG A 202 -5.99 -2.17 25.22
CA ARG A 202 -4.63 -1.82 25.66
C ARG A 202 -3.82 -3.09 25.84
N HIS A 203 -2.82 -3.27 24.98
CA HIS A 203 -1.95 -4.44 25.05
C HIS A 203 -0.65 -4.22 24.30
N GLU A 204 0.33 -5.12 24.51
CA GLU A 204 1.61 -5.18 23.80
C GLU A 204 1.77 -6.55 23.15
N GLU A 205 2.12 -6.56 21.86
CA GLU A 205 2.36 -7.75 21.08
C GLU A 205 3.70 -7.70 20.36
N HIS A 206 4.30 -8.86 20.10
CA HIS A 206 5.51 -8.92 19.28
C HIS A 206 5.64 -10.24 18.54
N ASN A 207 6.26 -10.18 17.36
CA ASN A 207 6.58 -11.34 16.55
C ASN A 207 8.06 -11.35 16.17
N ASN A 208 8.60 -12.56 16.00
CA ASN A 208 9.95 -12.80 15.55
C ASN A 208 9.94 -13.56 14.23
N TYR A 209 10.71 -13.08 13.26
CA TYR A 209 10.82 -13.68 11.95
C TYR A 209 12.28 -13.94 11.60
N GLY A 210 12.60 -15.13 11.14
CA GLY A 210 13.93 -15.49 10.63
C GLY A 210 13.84 -15.92 9.16
N GLN A 211 14.72 -15.39 8.31
CA GLN A 211 14.76 -15.69 6.88
C GLN A 211 16.16 -15.99 6.40
N LEU A 212 16.33 -17.12 5.74
CA LEU A 212 17.54 -17.47 5.01
C LEU A 212 17.37 -17.12 3.53
N LEU A 213 18.30 -16.34 2.98
CA LEU A 213 18.25 -15.73 1.66
C LEU A 213 19.48 -16.15 0.84
N PRO A 214 19.45 -17.31 0.18
CA PRO A 214 20.51 -17.74 -0.71
C PRO A 214 20.46 -17.00 -2.07
N LYS A 215 21.63 -16.84 -2.69
CA LYS A 215 21.82 -16.31 -4.03
C LYS A 215 22.88 -17.11 -4.76
N VAL A 216 22.63 -17.44 -6.01
CA VAL A 216 23.61 -18.01 -6.95
C VAL A 216 23.56 -17.19 -8.23
N SER A 217 24.72 -16.79 -8.73
CA SER A 217 24.81 -16.05 -9.98
C SER A 217 26.00 -16.53 -10.82
N LEU A 218 25.82 -16.58 -12.12
CA LEU A 218 26.87 -16.81 -13.12
C LEU A 218 26.93 -15.58 -14.03
N VAL A 219 28.14 -15.13 -14.33
CA VAL A 219 28.40 -14.01 -15.25
C VAL A 219 29.41 -14.46 -16.28
N TYR A 220 29.07 -14.34 -17.56
CA TYR A 220 29.96 -14.63 -18.68
C TYR A 220 30.29 -13.33 -19.41
N SER A 221 31.57 -12.93 -19.37
CA SER A 221 32.08 -11.75 -20.08
C SER A 221 32.25 -12.07 -21.57
N LEU A 222 31.59 -11.29 -22.41
CA LEU A 222 31.61 -11.45 -23.87
C LEU A 222 32.87 -10.85 -24.49
N ASP A 223 33.32 -9.74 -23.95
CA ASP A 223 34.42 -8.93 -24.42
C ASP A 223 35.14 -8.19 -23.28
N ASP A 224 36.14 -7.37 -23.62
CA ASP A 224 36.89 -6.54 -22.68
C ASP A 224 36.19 -5.18 -22.40
N SER A 225 35.07 -4.89 -23.07
CA SER A 225 34.28 -3.65 -22.91
C SER A 225 33.21 -3.75 -21.85
N ASN A 226 33.29 -4.76 -20.95
CA ASN A 226 32.33 -5.10 -19.90
C ASN A 226 30.96 -5.58 -20.40
N SER A 227 30.85 -6.00 -21.64
CA SER A 227 29.65 -6.70 -22.11
C SER A 227 29.58 -8.08 -21.48
N ASN A 228 28.45 -8.48 -20.97
CA ASN A 228 28.28 -9.77 -20.31
C ASN A 228 26.86 -10.34 -20.44
N LEU A 229 26.77 -11.64 -20.25
CA LEU A 229 25.53 -12.37 -19.98
C LEU A 229 25.55 -12.84 -18.54
N TYR A 230 24.38 -12.85 -17.91
CA TYR A 230 24.27 -13.35 -16.55
C TYR A 230 23.03 -14.21 -16.34
N ALA A 231 23.12 -15.09 -15.34
CA ALA A 231 21.98 -15.84 -14.81
C ALA A 231 22.03 -15.78 -13.29
N THR A 232 20.90 -15.49 -12.65
CA THR A 232 20.80 -15.38 -11.19
C THR A 232 19.57 -16.10 -10.66
N ILE A 233 19.76 -16.82 -9.55
CA ILE A 233 18.68 -17.37 -8.73
C ILE A 233 18.85 -16.78 -7.34
N SER A 234 17.81 -16.16 -6.80
CA SER A 234 17.87 -15.56 -5.49
C SER A 234 16.54 -15.65 -4.75
N LYS A 235 16.63 -15.73 -3.42
CA LYS A 235 15.47 -15.61 -2.53
C LYS A 235 15.44 -14.21 -1.91
N GLY A 236 14.28 -13.57 -1.97
CA GLY A 236 13.97 -12.31 -1.29
C GLY A 236 12.88 -12.48 -0.24
N TYR A 237 12.70 -11.48 0.63
CA TYR A 237 11.57 -11.45 1.55
C TYR A 237 11.16 -10.01 1.85
N ARG A 238 9.95 -9.89 2.38
CA ARG A 238 9.39 -8.67 2.96
C ARG A 238 8.91 -9.02 4.36
N ALA A 239 9.27 -8.21 5.37
CA ALA A 239 8.94 -8.49 6.76
C ALA A 239 7.42 -8.51 7.00
N GLY A 240 6.99 -9.27 7.99
CA GLY A 240 5.64 -9.20 8.55
C GLY A 240 5.48 -8.01 9.49
N GLY A 241 4.29 -7.84 10.04
CA GLY A 241 3.99 -6.73 10.95
C GLY A 241 2.57 -6.78 11.48
N PHE A 242 2.06 -5.60 11.88
CA PHE A 242 0.74 -5.41 12.45
C PHE A 242 -0.01 -4.28 11.74
N ASN A 243 -1.34 -4.45 11.59
CA ASN A 243 -2.24 -3.48 10.96
C ASN A 243 -2.85 -2.57 12.02
N ILE A 244 -2.36 -1.36 12.18
CA ILE A 244 -2.91 -0.39 13.13
C ILE A 244 -4.32 0.11 12.70
N GLN A 245 -4.61 0.12 11.40
CA GLN A 245 -5.91 0.55 10.87
C GLN A 245 -7.06 -0.38 11.24
N MET A 246 -6.78 -1.63 11.63
CA MET A 246 -7.80 -2.60 12.04
C MET A 246 -8.48 -2.26 13.37
N PHE A 247 -7.82 -1.50 14.24
CA PHE A 247 -8.36 -1.23 15.57
C PHE A 247 -9.68 -0.45 15.54
N SER A 248 -9.82 0.52 14.63
CA SER A 248 -11.08 1.24 14.47
C SER A 248 -12.23 0.32 14.06
N ASP A 249 -11.98 -0.63 13.13
CA ASP A 249 -12.99 -1.59 12.69
C ASP A 249 -13.35 -2.61 13.80
N ILE A 250 -12.34 -3.10 14.53
CA ILE A 250 -12.55 -4.01 15.67
C ILE A 250 -13.42 -3.34 16.72
N LEU A 251 -13.07 -2.12 17.17
CA LEU A 251 -13.79 -1.38 18.17
C LEU A 251 -15.23 -1.06 17.74
N GLN A 252 -15.43 -0.63 16.48
CA GLN A 252 -16.77 -0.38 15.95
C GLN A 252 -17.62 -1.66 15.89
N THR A 253 -17.02 -2.78 15.55
CA THR A 253 -17.69 -4.08 15.51
C THR A 253 -18.12 -4.51 16.91
N GLU A 254 -17.27 -4.34 17.92
CA GLU A 254 -17.58 -4.64 19.32
C GLU A 254 -18.70 -3.76 19.87
N ILE A 255 -18.64 -2.45 19.62
CA ILE A 255 -19.72 -1.51 19.97
C ILE A 255 -21.03 -1.92 19.31
N SER A 256 -21.00 -2.20 17.99
CA SER A 256 -22.22 -2.58 17.24
C SER A 256 -22.84 -3.87 17.75
N ASN A 257 -22.03 -4.89 18.06
CA ASN A 257 -22.49 -6.17 18.61
C ASN A 257 -23.07 -6.03 20.01
N SER A 258 -22.66 -4.99 20.75
CA SER A 258 -23.10 -4.71 22.11
C SER A 258 -24.28 -3.71 22.17
N SER A 259 -24.77 -3.21 21.04
CA SER A 259 -25.82 -2.17 20.95
C SER A 259 -27.17 -2.58 21.52
N ALA A 260 -27.42 -3.88 21.74
CA ALA A 260 -28.63 -4.41 22.37
C ALA A 260 -28.57 -4.44 23.92
N GLN A 261 -27.46 -4.09 24.54
CA GLN A 261 -27.28 -4.02 25.97
C GLN A 261 -28.12 -2.87 26.58
N ARG A 262 -28.53 -3.04 27.81
CA ARG A 262 -29.33 -2.02 28.56
C ARG A 262 -28.46 -1.39 29.62
N GLY A 263 -28.43 -0.06 29.65
CA GLY A 263 -27.61 0.72 30.56
C GLY A 263 -26.16 0.76 30.12
N ASP A 264 -25.32 1.36 30.92
CA ASP A 264 -23.89 1.49 30.60
C ASP A 264 -23.20 0.09 30.53
N TYR A 265 -22.46 -0.14 29.46
CA TYR A 265 -21.84 -1.42 29.21
C TYR A 265 -20.43 -1.23 28.67
N ASP A 266 -19.45 -1.80 29.37
CA ASP A 266 -18.07 -1.87 28.90
C ASP A 266 -17.78 -3.28 28.37
N VAL A 267 -17.28 -3.36 27.14
CA VAL A 267 -17.00 -4.65 26.48
C VAL A 267 -15.83 -5.32 27.21
N PRO A 268 -16.04 -6.52 27.80
CA PRO A 268 -14.98 -7.19 28.51
C PRO A 268 -13.98 -7.83 27.56
N HIS A 269 -12.68 -7.71 27.88
CA HIS A 269 -11.60 -8.37 27.15
C HIS A 269 -10.81 -9.29 28.09
N ASP A 270 -10.72 -10.54 27.71
CA ASP A 270 -9.89 -11.56 28.33
C ASP A 270 -8.67 -11.90 27.43
N GLU A 271 -7.83 -12.82 27.87
CA GLU A 271 -6.66 -13.25 27.14
C GLU A 271 -7.02 -13.86 25.76
N ALA A 272 -8.15 -14.57 25.67
CA ALA A 272 -8.63 -15.13 24.40
C ALA A 272 -9.10 -14.04 23.43
N SER A 273 -9.65 -12.94 23.92
CA SER A 273 -10.03 -11.77 23.14
C SER A 273 -8.79 -11.11 22.52
N TYR A 274 -7.73 -10.91 23.31
CA TYR A 274 -6.46 -10.35 22.80
C TYR A 274 -5.76 -11.29 21.81
N ASP A 275 -5.81 -12.61 22.03
CA ASP A 275 -5.31 -13.58 21.04
C ASP A 275 -6.04 -13.50 19.69
N ASN A 276 -7.35 -13.25 19.70
CA ASN A 276 -8.14 -13.07 18.49
C ASN A 276 -7.82 -11.74 17.80
N ILE A 277 -7.67 -10.67 18.58
CA ILE A 277 -7.25 -9.35 18.07
C ILE A 277 -5.87 -9.49 17.39
N ARG A 278 -4.89 -10.12 18.04
CA ARG A 278 -3.57 -10.37 17.49
C ARG A 278 -3.63 -11.08 16.13
N LYS A 279 -4.43 -12.14 16.01
CA LYS A 279 -4.62 -12.87 14.73
C LYS A 279 -5.23 -12.00 13.63
N SER A 280 -6.07 -11.03 13.99
CA SER A 280 -6.73 -10.11 13.06
C SER A 280 -5.81 -9.01 12.57
N ILE A 281 -4.91 -8.53 13.42
CA ILE A 281 -4.01 -7.42 13.08
C ILE A 281 -2.67 -7.86 12.51
N GLU A 282 -2.24 -9.13 12.73
CA GLU A 282 -0.97 -9.66 12.26
C GLU A 282 -0.99 -9.96 10.77
N TYR A 283 0.11 -9.64 10.07
CA TYR A 283 0.42 -10.19 8.77
C TYR A 283 1.83 -10.78 8.73
N LYS A 284 1.97 -11.91 8.01
CA LYS A 284 3.19 -12.73 7.95
C LYS A 284 4.17 -12.22 6.90
N PRO A 285 5.46 -12.56 7.00
CA PRO A 285 6.44 -12.27 5.97
C PRO A 285 6.04 -12.85 4.60
N GLU A 286 6.23 -12.03 3.57
CA GLU A 286 6.20 -12.46 2.17
C GLU A 286 7.58 -12.98 1.79
N THR A 287 7.66 -14.04 0.99
CA THR A 287 8.92 -14.55 0.44
C THR A 287 8.81 -14.75 -1.05
N SER A 288 9.92 -14.51 -1.76
CA SER A 288 9.98 -14.68 -3.21
C SER A 288 11.23 -15.45 -3.64
N TRP A 289 11.09 -16.26 -4.70
CA TRP A 289 12.20 -16.78 -5.47
C TRP A 289 12.21 -16.10 -6.83
N ASN A 290 13.34 -15.51 -7.20
CA ASN A 290 13.56 -14.90 -8.50
C ASN A 290 14.56 -15.72 -9.32
N TYR A 291 14.20 -16.00 -10.57
CA TYR A 291 15.01 -16.65 -11.58
C TYR A 291 15.15 -15.67 -12.73
N GLU A 292 16.35 -15.25 -13.04
CA GLU A 292 16.62 -14.19 -14.00
C GLU A 292 17.79 -14.54 -14.89
N VAL A 293 17.64 -14.27 -16.18
CA VAL A 293 18.72 -14.34 -17.19
C VAL A 293 18.71 -13.02 -17.94
N GLY A 294 19.89 -12.45 -18.13
CA GLY A 294 19.99 -11.16 -18.81
C GLY A 294 21.35 -10.88 -19.42
N SER A 295 21.45 -9.71 -19.99
CA SER A 295 22.66 -9.20 -20.64
C SER A 295 22.88 -7.73 -20.33
N HIS A 296 24.14 -7.35 -20.20
CA HIS A 296 24.63 -5.97 -20.25
C HIS A 296 25.56 -5.84 -21.43
N LEU A 297 25.20 -5.04 -22.41
CA LEU A 297 25.97 -4.90 -23.64
C LEU A 297 26.47 -3.46 -23.83
N ASN A 298 27.77 -3.30 -24.03
CA ASN A 298 28.40 -2.05 -24.41
C ASN A 298 28.72 -2.10 -25.89
N LEU A 299 27.96 -1.39 -26.69
CA LEU A 299 28.02 -1.43 -28.14
C LEU A 299 28.61 -0.13 -28.70
N PHE A 300 29.18 -0.19 -29.90
CA PHE A 300 29.72 0.96 -30.61
C PHE A 300 30.72 1.78 -29.77
N ASN A 301 31.69 1.08 -29.15
CA ASN A 301 32.71 1.70 -28.28
C ASN A 301 32.12 2.51 -27.11
N GLY A 302 31.02 2.04 -26.54
CA GLY A 302 30.35 2.71 -25.39
C GLY A 302 29.35 3.79 -25.77
N ALA A 303 29.10 4.03 -27.07
CA ALA A 303 28.08 4.95 -27.52
C ALA A 303 26.65 4.46 -27.21
N LEU A 304 26.46 3.16 -27.05
CA LEU A 304 25.18 2.52 -26.71
C LEU A 304 25.37 1.46 -25.63
N HIS A 305 24.68 1.62 -24.51
CA HIS A 305 24.50 0.61 -23.48
C HIS A 305 23.11 0.00 -23.63
N PHE A 306 23.06 -1.32 -23.77
CA PHE A 306 21.80 -2.06 -23.88
C PHE A 306 21.75 -3.15 -22.82
N ASP A 307 20.70 -3.12 -21.99
CA ASP A 307 20.43 -4.10 -20.97
C ASP A 307 19.13 -4.83 -21.32
N ALA A 308 19.13 -6.15 -21.20
CA ALA A 308 17.94 -6.98 -21.38
C ALA A 308 17.90 -8.07 -20.30
N ALA A 309 16.73 -8.30 -19.73
CA ALA A 309 16.50 -9.37 -18.76
C ALA A 309 15.16 -10.06 -19.02
N VAL A 310 15.13 -11.35 -18.75
CA VAL A 310 13.90 -12.16 -18.64
C VAL A 310 13.88 -12.75 -17.24
N PHE A 311 12.74 -12.61 -16.57
CA PHE A 311 12.61 -13.08 -15.20
C PHE A 311 11.35 -13.94 -14.98
N PHE A 312 11.45 -14.81 -13.98
CA PHE A 312 10.32 -15.53 -13.41
C PHE A 312 10.41 -15.46 -11.89
N MET A 313 9.36 -14.99 -11.24
CA MET A 313 9.29 -14.84 -9.78
C MET A 313 8.10 -15.61 -9.22
N GLN A 314 8.35 -16.36 -8.15
CA GLN A 314 7.32 -17.03 -7.36
C GLN A 314 7.24 -16.37 -5.99
N VAL A 315 6.06 -15.86 -5.64
CA VAL A 315 5.80 -15.20 -4.36
C VAL A 315 4.90 -16.08 -3.51
N LYS A 316 5.24 -16.22 -2.22
CA LYS A 316 4.44 -16.90 -1.18
C LYS A 316 4.05 -15.90 -0.11
N ASN A 317 2.83 -16.05 0.43
CA ASN A 317 2.24 -15.14 1.42
C ASN A 317 2.29 -13.68 0.92
N GLN A 318 1.93 -13.47 -0.34
CA GLN A 318 1.99 -12.15 -0.95
C GLN A 318 1.24 -11.13 -0.10
N GLN A 319 1.91 -10.04 0.27
CA GLN A 319 1.30 -8.96 1.02
C GLN A 319 0.53 -8.04 0.08
N LEU A 320 -0.78 -7.97 0.27
CA LEU A 320 -1.69 -7.09 -0.46
C LEU A 320 -2.31 -6.09 0.50
N SER A 321 -2.46 -4.86 0.03
CA SER A 321 -3.23 -3.85 0.71
C SER A 321 -4.66 -3.87 0.20
N VAL A 322 -5.59 -4.31 1.03
CA VAL A 322 -7.03 -4.42 0.74
C VAL A 322 -7.83 -3.48 1.64
N MET A 323 -9.10 -3.26 1.34
CA MET A 323 -9.99 -2.49 2.25
C MET A 323 -10.19 -3.25 3.55
N ALA A 324 -10.10 -2.54 4.67
CA ALA A 324 -10.29 -3.12 6.00
C ALA A 324 -11.76 -3.35 6.32
N GLY A 325 -12.03 -4.46 6.98
CA GLY A 325 -13.18 -4.75 7.84
C GLY A 325 -14.57 -4.71 7.25
N THR A 326 -15.53 -4.80 8.17
CA THR A 326 -16.97 -4.89 7.86
C THR A 326 -17.53 -3.59 7.29
N TYR A 327 -16.98 -2.47 7.71
CA TYR A 327 -17.43 -1.13 7.29
C TYR A 327 -16.64 -0.60 6.08
N GLY A 328 -15.52 -1.26 5.71
CA GLY A 328 -14.72 -0.89 4.53
C GLY A 328 -13.92 0.41 4.69
N PHE A 329 -13.65 0.81 5.93
CA PHE A 329 -12.85 1.99 6.21
C PHE A 329 -11.37 1.67 6.32
N GLY A 330 -10.53 2.47 5.64
CA GLY A 330 -9.08 2.30 5.65
C GLY A 330 -8.59 1.10 4.84
N ARG A 331 -7.29 0.88 4.87
CA ARG A 331 -6.62 -0.23 4.17
C ARG A 331 -5.79 -1.03 5.15
N MET A 332 -5.86 -2.34 5.02
CA MET A 332 -5.04 -3.26 5.81
C MET A 332 -4.16 -4.13 4.91
N MET A 333 -3.07 -4.63 5.46
CA MET A 333 -2.21 -5.61 4.80
C MET A 333 -2.72 -7.03 5.10
N VAL A 334 -2.95 -7.81 4.04
CA VAL A 334 -3.28 -9.24 4.16
C VAL A 334 -2.26 -10.08 3.44
N ASN A 335 -2.14 -11.35 3.82
CA ASN A 335 -1.37 -12.33 3.08
C ASN A 335 -2.27 -13.06 2.08
N ALA A 336 -2.24 -12.64 0.82
CA ALA A 336 -2.76 -13.44 -0.28
C ALA A 336 -1.85 -14.64 -0.53
N GLY A 337 -2.40 -15.83 -0.73
CA GLY A 337 -1.66 -17.10 -0.82
C GLY A 337 -0.39 -17.06 -1.67
N ARG A 338 -0.47 -17.36 -2.97
CA ARG A 338 0.69 -17.42 -3.88
C ARG A 338 0.41 -16.67 -5.17
N SER A 339 1.45 -16.03 -5.71
CA SER A 339 1.41 -15.49 -7.07
C SER A 339 2.67 -15.85 -7.86
N ASN A 340 2.55 -15.82 -9.17
CA ASN A 340 3.69 -15.88 -10.08
C ASN A 340 3.73 -14.60 -10.91
N SER A 341 4.95 -14.13 -11.15
CA SER A 341 5.23 -13.01 -12.04
C SER A 341 6.30 -13.43 -13.03
N CYS A 342 6.11 -13.14 -14.32
CA CYS A 342 7.16 -13.32 -15.32
C CYS A 342 7.16 -12.11 -16.26
N GLY A 343 8.32 -11.82 -16.82
CA GLY A 343 8.42 -10.66 -17.66
C GLY A 343 9.74 -10.51 -18.41
N VAL A 344 9.80 -9.41 -19.14
CA VAL A 344 10.96 -8.96 -19.89
C VAL A 344 11.22 -7.50 -19.55
N GLU A 345 12.47 -7.17 -19.32
CA GLU A 345 12.93 -5.80 -19.08
C GLU A 345 13.99 -5.45 -20.12
N LEU A 346 13.83 -4.31 -20.76
CA LEU A 346 14.76 -3.77 -21.73
C LEU A 346 15.10 -2.33 -21.35
N SER A 347 16.38 -1.99 -21.44
CA SER A 347 16.86 -0.64 -21.23
C SER A 347 17.93 -0.31 -22.25
N LEU A 348 17.87 0.86 -22.80
CA LEU A 348 18.90 1.39 -23.65
C LEU A 348 19.23 2.83 -23.26
N ARG A 349 20.51 3.20 -23.30
CA ARG A 349 20.98 4.55 -23.03
C ARG A 349 22.26 4.79 -23.84
N GLY A 350 22.43 6.01 -24.24
CA GLY A 350 23.64 6.33 -24.99
C GLY A 350 23.73 7.79 -25.39
N SER A 351 24.81 8.06 -26.12
CA SER A 351 25.04 9.35 -26.76
C SER A 351 25.55 9.14 -28.17
N ALA A 352 25.25 10.10 -29.03
CA ALA A 352 25.65 10.10 -30.43
C ALA A 352 26.03 11.53 -30.88
N PHE A 353 26.65 11.64 -32.08
CA PHE A 353 27.02 12.92 -32.68
C PHE A 353 27.90 13.77 -31.73
N ASP A 354 29.03 13.21 -31.31
CA ASP A 354 29.97 13.86 -30.38
C ASP A 354 29.30 14.37 -29.10
N ASN A 355 28.39 13.55 -28.53
CA ASN A 355 27.57 13.84 -27.33
C ASN A 355 26.56 15.02 -27.50
N HIS A 356 26.24 15.40 -28.73
CA HIS A 356 25.16 16.37 -28.95
C HIS A 356 23.78 15.74 -28.74
N LEU A 357 23.60 14.46 -29.04
CA LEU A 357 22.38 13.72 -28.74
C LEU A 357 22.63 12.80 -27.56
N SER A 358 21.85 12.93 -26.47
CA SER A 358 21.72 11.94 -25.40
C SER A 358 20.33 11.32 -25.44
N TYR A 359 20.23 10.02 -25.20
CA TYR A 359 18.96 9.31 -25.25
C TYR A 359 18.88 8.18 -24.25
N THR A 360 17.67 7.94 -23.74
CA THR A 360 17.36 6.78 -22.93
C THR A 360 16.02 6.18 -23.36
N ALA A 361 15.87 4.87 -23.28
CA ALA A 361 14.58 4.23 -23.42
C ALA A 361 14.54 2.99 -22.52
N SER A 362 13.39 2.73 -21.91
CA SER A 362 13.13 1.53 -21.13
C SER A 362 11.75 0.97 -21.45
N TYR A 363 11.67 -0.34 -21.40
CA TYR A 363 10.41 -1.08 -21.57
C TYR A 363 10.38 -2.27 -20.63
N GLY A 364 9.28 -2.44 -19.93
CA GLY A 364 8.98 -3.58 -19.08
C GLY A 364 7.68 -4.24 -19.51
N PHE A 365 7.70 -5.57 -19.61
CA PHE A 365 6.51 -6.40 -19.69
C PHE A 365 6.45 -7.27 -18.45
N THR A 366 5.33 -7.25 -17.73
CA THR A 366 5.12 -8.05 -16.53
C THR A 366 3.77 -8.73 -16.58
N HIS A 367 3.75 -10.05 -16.46
CA HIS A 367 2.55 -10.85 -16.29
C HIS A 367 2.53 -11.45 -14.89
N ALA A 368 1.76 -10.81 -13.97
CA ALA A 368 1.62 -11.21 -12.58
C ALA A 368 0.21 -11.72 -12.30
N THR A 369 0.08 -12.96 -11.81
CA THR A 369 -1.22 -13.61 -11.55
C THR A 369 -1.21 -14.39 -10.26
N PHE A 370 -2.35 -14.44 -9.57
CA PHE A 370 -2.54 -15.29 -8.42
C PHE A 370 -2.56 -16.76 -8.81
N ARG A 371 -1.84 -17.59 -8.04
CA ARG A 371 -1.85 -19.05 -8.15
C ARG A 371 -2.76 -19.66 -7.11
N GLU A 372 -2.83 -19.06 -5.93
CA GLU A 372 -3.68 -19.44 -4.81
C GLU A 372 -4.05 -18.15 -4.07
N TYR A 373 -5.30 -17.78 -4.13
CA TYR A 373 -5.84 -16.70 -3.32
C TYR A 373 -7.35 -16.85 -3.20
N THR A 374 -7.82 -17.15 -2.01
CA THR A 374 -9.24 -17.19 -1.65
C THR A 374 -9.47 -16.18 -0.54
N ASP A 375 -10.48 -15.34 -0.71
CA ASP A 375 -10.89 -14.35 0.27
C ASP A 375 -12.40 -14.47 0.53
N SER A 376 -12.85 -13.93 1.67
CA SER A 376 -14.26 -13.91 2.05
C SER A 376 -14.84 -12.53 1.76
N VAL A 377 -15.73 -12.45 0.80
CA VAL A 377 -16.37 -11.21 0.36
C VAL A 377 -17.81 -11.17 0.86
N LYS A 378 -18.22 -10.05 1.43
CA LYS A 378 -19.60 -9.84 1.88
C LYS A 378 -20.52 -9.67 0.68
N GLN A 379 -21.49 -10.58 0.52
CA GLN A 379 -22.56 -10.49 -0.48
C GLN A 379 -23.91 -10.41 0.26
N GLY A 380 -24.44 -9.21 0.36
CA GLY A 380 -25.62 -8.96 1.19
C GLY A 380 -25.32 -9.15 2.68
N ARG A 381 -25.92 -10.20 3.30
CA ARG A 381 -25.69 -10.54 4.73
C ARG A 381 -24.75 -11.73 4.93
N GLU A 382 -24.27 -12.37 3.88
CA GLU A 382 -23.46 -13.58 3.92
C GLU A 382 -22.01 -13.28 3.52
N LEU A 383 -21.07 -13.98 4.14
CA LEU A 383 -19.68 -14.04 3.70
C LEU A 383 -19.52 -15.20 2.72
N VAL A 384 -19.16 -14.89 1.49
CA VAL A 384 -18.97 -15.86 0.42
C VAL A 384 -17.49 -15.97 0.10
N ALA A 385 -16.95 -17.19 0.10
CA ALA A 385 -15.58 -17.43 -0.33
C ALA A 385 -15.46 -17.23 -1.84
N VAL A 386 -14.54 -16.37 -2.28
CA VAL A 386 -14.24 -16.07 -3.68
C VAL A 386 -12.82 -16.48 -4.00
N ASP A 387 -12.63 -17.31 -5.03
CA ASP A 387 -11.31 -17.72 -5.51
C ASP A 387 -10.84 -16.77 -6.62
N TYR A 388 -9.73 -16.11 -6.38
CA TYR A 388 -9.08 -15.18 -7.32
C TYR A 388 -7.96 -15.82 -8.15
N LYS A 389 -7.83 -17.14 -8.13
CA LYS A 389 -6.85 -17.87 -8.95
C LYS A 389 -6.94 -17.49 -10.43
N GLY A 390 -5.78 -17.17 -11.03
CA GLY A 390 -5.67 -16.74 -12.42
C GLY A 390 -5.99 -15.27 -12.68
N LYS A 391 -6.49 -14.53 -11.69
CA LYS A 391 -6.64 -13.08 -11.78
C LYS A 391 -5.29 -12.38 -11.73
N SER A 392 -5.20 -11.22 -12.38
CA SER A 392 -4.02 -10.36 -12.33
C SER A 392 -3.85 -9.75 -10.94
N VAL A 393 -2.62 -9.66 -10.48
CA VAL A 393 -2.28 -8.95 -9.24
C VAL A 393 -2.58 -7.46 -9.43
N PRO A 394 -3.36 -6.83 -8.53
CA PRO A 394 -3.68 -5.42 -8.62
C PRO A 394 -2.44 -4.53 -8.58
N PHE A 395 -2.54 -3.34 -9.17
CA PHE A 395 -1.48 -2.31 -9.24
C PHE A 395 -0.21 -2.75 -9.99
N VAL A 396 -0.27 -3.83 -10.77
CA VAL A 396 0.81 -4.29 -11.65
C VAL A 396 0.40 -4.09 -13.10
N PRO A 397 0.87 -3.02 -13.77
CA PRO A 397 0.59 -2.81 -15.20
C PRO A 397 1.34 -3.85 -16.04
N ASN A 398 0.66 -4.39 -17.07
CA ASN A 398 1.26 -5.40 -17.95
C ASN A 398 2.44 -4.85 -18.77
N HIS A 399 2.44 -3.56 -19.07
CA HIS A 399 3.48 -2.88 -19.84
C HIS A 399 3.84 -1.59 -19.13
N THR A 400 5.12 -1.26 -19.13
CA THR A 400 5.65 0.05 -18.73
C THR A 400 6.67 0.49 -19.74
N PHE A 401 6.71 1.77 -20.05
CA PHE A 401 7.72 2.31 -20.95
C PHE A 401 8.04 3.76 -20.61
N ALA A 402 9.29 4.12 -20.85
CA ALA A 402 9.74 5.50 -20.80
C ALA A 402 10.82 5.69 -21.86
N ALA A 403 10.83 6.85 -22.50
CA ALA A 403 11.91 7.25 -23.41
C ALA A 403 12.15 8.74 -23.30
N SER A 404 13.40 9.17 -23.43
CA SER A 404 13.79 10.57 -23.55
C SER A 404 14.90 10.75 -24.55
N ALA A 405 14.94 11.92 -25.18
CA ALA A 405 16.02 12.33 -26.05
C ALA A 405 16.24 13.85 -25.89
N ASP A 406 17.51 14.21 -25.77
CA ASP A 406 17.97 15.57 -25.59
C ASP A 406 19.01 15.90 -26.65
N TRP A 407 18.77 16.96 -27.42
CA TRP A 407 19.70 17.46 -28.40
C TRP A 407 20.31 18.77 -27.94
N ARG A 408 21.65 18.82 -27.78
CA ARG A 408 22.41 19.98 -27.39
C ARG A 408 23.03 20.68 -28.60
N PHE A 409 22.75 21.96 -28.76
CA PHE A 409 23.38 22.86 -29.68
C PHE A 409 24.42 23.68 -28.94
N ASP A 410 25.72 23.48 -29.23
CA ASP A 410 26.77 24.32 -28.70
C ASP A 410 26.80 25.62 -29.52
N ILE A 411 26.74 26.75 -28.83
CA ILE A 411 26.63 28.08 -29.45
C ILE A 411 27.88 28.88 -29.12
N VAL A 412 28.63 29.24 -30.12
CA VAL A 412 29.82 30.10 -29.98
C VAL A 412 29.38 31.54 -29.89
N HIS A 413 28.85 31.98 -28.76
CA HIS A 413 28.42 33.35 -28.55
C HIS A 413 28.88 33.87 -27.18
N ARG A 414 29.12 35.16 -27.05
CA ARG A 414 29.70 35.81 -25.86
C ARG A 414 28.95 35.51 -24.56
N TRP A 415 27.65 35.31 -24.61
CA TRP A 415 26.80 35.14 -23.43
C TRP A 415 25.95 33.84 -23.45
N LEU A 416 25.70 33.23 -24.59
CA LEU A 416 24.95 31.98 -24.72
C LEU A 416 25.90 30.82 -25.02
N ASN A 417 25.95 29.85 -24.14
CA ASN A 417 26.87 28.71 -24.24
C ASN A 417 26.24 27.55 -25.05
N SER A 418 25.01 27.19 -24.69
CA SER A 418 24.30 26.10 -25.36
C SER A 418 22.79 26.25 -25.23
N ILE A 419 22.10 25.61 -26.18
CA ILE A 419 20.64 25.36 -26.10
C ILE A 419 20.48 23.84 -26.14
N THR A 420 19.72 23.30 -25.19
CA THR A 420 19.32 21.88 -25.21
C THR A 420 17.82 21.82 -25.44
N VAL A 421 17.40 21.01 -26.41
CA VAL A 421 15.97 20.74 -26.67
C VAL A 421 15.73 19.27 -26.38
N GLY A 422 14.81 18.98 -25.46
CA GLY A 422 14.51 17.64 -25.03
C GLY A 422 13.02 17.31 -25.08
N ALA A 423 12.75 16.03 -25.28
CA ALA A 423 11.42 15.47 -25.20
C ALA A 423 11.45 14.14 -24.45
N ASN A 424 10.38 13.86 -23.71
CA ASN A 424 10.23 12.61 -23.01
C ASN A 424 8.79 12.10 -23.11
N ILE A 425 8.67 10.77 -23.15
CA ILE A 425 7.39 10.07 -23.10
C ILE A 425 7.48 8.99 -22.04
N ALA A 426 6.43 8.84 -21.23
CA ALA A 426 6.29 7.72 -20.29
C ALA A 426 4.85 7.23 -20.30
N GLY A 427 4.65 5.95 -20.06
CA GLY A 427 3.32 5.38 -20.04
C GLY A 427 3.28 3.98 -19.49
N GLN A 428 2.06 3.47 -19.38
CA GLN A 428 1.81 2.10 -18.94
C GLN A 428 0.63 1.48 -19.67
N GLY A 429 0.62 0.15 -19.71
CA GLY A 429 -0.49 -0.65 -20.18
C GLY A 429 -1.66 -0.68 -19.19
N ARG A 430 -2.54 -1.67 -19.37
CA ARG A 430 -3.66 -1.86 -18.45
C ARG A 430 -3.17 -2.22 -17.06
N ASN A 431 -3.80 -1.62 -16.05
CA ASN A 431 -3.58 -1.89 -14.64
C ASN A 431 -4.93 -2.10 -13.95
N TYR A 432 -5.10 -3.19 -13.20
CA TYR A 432 -6.30 -3.47 -12.41
C TYR A 432 -6.18 -2.86 -11.01
N TRP A 433 -7.33 -2.46 -10.45
CA TRP A 433 -7.41 -1.80 -9.15
C TRP A 433 -7.85 -2.73 -8.03
N ASP A 434 -8.46 -3.87 -8.37
CA ASP A 434 -9.03 -4.84 -7.45
C ASP A 434 -8.62 -6.27 -7.79
N GLU A 435 -8.71 -7.17 -6.82
CA GLU A 435 -8.34 -8.58 -6.92
C GLU A 435 -9.24 -9.35 -7.89
N ALA A 436 -10.52 -8.94 -7.99
CA ALA A 436 -11.50 -9.50 -8.92
C ALA A 436 -11.27 -9.08 -10.37
N ASN A 437 -10.40 -8.08 -10.61
CA ASN A 437 -10.13 -7.46 -11.91
C ASN A 437 -11.38 -6.83 -12.56
N THR A 438 -12.28 -6.27 -11.75
CA THR A 438 -13.53 -5.65 -12.24
C THR A 438 -13.30 -4.23 -12.74
N ARG A 439 -12.32 -3.52 -12.20
CA ARG A 439 -11.97 -2.16 -12.56
C ARG A 439 -10.51 -2.04 -12.96
N SER A 440 -10.24 -1.22 -13.97
CA SER A 440 -8.89 -1.04 -14.47
C SER A 440 -8.66 0.36 -15.03
N GLN A 441 -7.42 0.83 -14.94
CA GLN A 441 -6.90 1.92 -15.75
C GLN A 441 -6.55 1.39 -17.14
N LYS A 442 -7.06 2.02 -18.19
CA LYS A 442 -6.66 1.72 -19.58
C LYS A 442 -5.23 2.20 -19.82
N ALA A 443 -4.60 1.66 -20.85
CA ALA A 443 -3.29 2.11 -21.28
C ALA A 443 -3.26 3.62 -21.57
N TYR A 444 -2.19 4.29 -21.20
CA TYR A 444 -1.98 5.72 -21.46
C TYR A 444 -0.49 6.04 -21.63
N ALA A 445 -0.23 7.21 -22.23
CA ALA A 445 1.10 7.80 -22.32
C ALA A 445 1.03 9.31 -22.02
N VAL A 446 2.10 9.82 -21.44
CA VAL A 446 2.28 11.22 -21.07
C VAL A 446 3.52 11.74 -21.79
N LEU A 447 3.36 12.82 -22.57
CA LEU A 447 4.43 13.49 -23.31
C LEU A 447 4.88 14.73 -22.55
N GLY A 448 6.18 14.92 -22.41
CA GLY A 448 6.82 16.14 -21.92
C GLY A 448 7.85 16.65 -22.90
N ALA A 449 8.19 17.94 -22.79
CA ALA A 449 9.28 18.56 -23.52
C ALA A 449 9.89 19.70 -22.71
N HIS A 450 11.15 20.01 -23.01
CA HIS A 450 11.83 21.13 -22.40
C HIS A 450 12.84 21.79 -23.35
N VAL A 451 13.17 23.04 -23.02
CA VAL A 451 14.24 23.78 -23.67
C VAL A 451 15.07 24.46 -22.61
N ASP A 452 16.36 24.13 -22.59
CA ASP A 452 17.34 24.68 -21.66
C ASP A 452 18.23 25.70 -22.36
N PHE A 453 18.40 26.87 -21.77
CA PHE A 453 19.33 27.90 -22.20
C PHE A 453 20.44 28.06 -21.16
N LYS A 454 21.67 27.74 -21.53
CA LYS A 454 22.83 27.94 -20.69
C LYS A 454 23.50 29.28 -21.05
N ILE A 455 23.35 30.26 -20.15
CA ILE A 455 23.82 31.63 -20.33
C ILE A 455 24.89 31.91 -19.27
N ARG A 456 26.18 31.73 -19.63
CA ARG A 456 27.31 31.84 -18.69
C ARG A 456 27.10 30.95 -17.45
N ARG A 457 26.83 31.54 -16.29
CA ARG A 457 26.57 30.85 -15.01
C ARG A 457 25.08 30.64 -14.70
N PHE A 458 24.20 31.04 -15.61
CA PHE A 458 22.76 30.91 -15.45
C PHE A 458 22.24 29.78 -16.38
N ASP A 459 21.39 28.94 -15.83
CA ASP A 459 20.64 27.93 -16.59
C ASP A 459 19.14 28.23 -16.45
N PHE A 460 18.45 28.37 -17.57
CA PHE A 460 17.00 28.57 -17.65
C PHE A 460 16.40 27.35 -18.34
N ASN A 461 15.56 26.62 -17.63
CA ASN A 461 14.83 25.49 -18.16
C ASN A 461 13.33 25.84 -18.31
N PHE A 462 12.85 25.86 -19.53
CA PHE A 462 11.42 25.98 -19.86
C PHE A 462 10.90 24.58 -20.12
N TRP A 463 9.94 24.13 -19.33
CA TRP A 463 9.42 22.78 -19.43
C TRP A 463 7.90 22.74 -19.53
N ALA A 464 7.39 21.67 -20.17
CA ALA A 464 5.99 21.31 -20.21
C ALA A 464 5.82 19.83 -20.00
N THR A 465 4.86 19.44 -19.17
CA THR A 465 4.51 18.05 -18.88
C THR A 465 3.06 17.79 -19.25
N ASN A 466 2.77 16.54 -19.63
CA ASN A 466 1.46 16.13 -20.10
C ASN A 466 0.93 17.05 -21.22
N ILE A 467 1.75 17.30 -22.23
CA ILE A 467 1.47 18.24 -23.34
C ILE A 467 0.18 17.85 -24.09
N THR A 468 -0.10 16.56 -24.19
CA THR A 468 -1.32 16.01 -24.80
C THR A 468 -2.56 16.12 -23.92
N ASN A 469 -2.40 16.63 -22.68
CA ASN A 469 -3.44 16.69 -21.66
C ASN A 469 -4.17 15.35 -21.48
N THR A 470 -3.40 14.25 -21.45
CA THR A 470 -3.93 12.90 -21.28
C THR A 470 -4.59 12.74 -19.92
N HIS A 471 -5.85 12.28 -19.91
CA HIS A 471 -6.61 12.03 -18.70
C HIS A 471 -6.48 10.57 -18.29
N TYR A 472 -5.95 10.34 -17.09
CA TYR A 472 -5.83 9.01 -16.49
C TYR A 472 -5.95 9.11 -14.96
N ASN A 473 -6.17 7.97 -14.32
CA ASN A 473 -6.18 7.89 -12.85
C ASN A 473 -4.86 7.31 -12.36
N THR A 474 -4.34 7.88 -11.28
CA THR A 474 -3.14 7.37 -10.60
C THR A 474 -3.46 6.31 -9.56
N PHE A 475 -4.71 6.33 -9.07
CA PHE A 475 -5.21 5.45 -8.04
C PHE A 475 -6.72 5.32 -8.17
N ALA A 476 -7.27 4.14 -7.85
CA ALA A 476 -8.70 3.96 -7.64
C ALA A 476 -8.94 2.90 -6.56
N ILE A 477 -10.02 3.08 -5.81
CA ILE A 477 -10.39 2.22 -4.69
C ILE A 477 -11.90 2.13 -4.59
N SER A 478 -12.41 0.99 -4.08
CA SER A 478 -13.81 0.83 -3.73
C SER A 478 -14.01 1.07 -2.23
N SER A 479 -15.15 1.66 -1.87
CA SER A 479 -15.65 1.73 -0.50
C SER A 479 -17.00 1.04 -0.41
N GLN A 480 -17.24 0.30 0.68
CA GLN A 480 -18.51 -0.35 1.00
C GLN A 480 -19.13 0.20 2.30
N ALA A 481 -18.68 1.34 2.75
CA ALA A 481 -19.05 1.95 4.02
C ALA A 481 -20.57 2.03 4.28
N THR A 482 -21.36 2.25 3.24
CA THR A 482 -22.82 2.37 3.32
C THR A 482 -23.58 1.10 2.90
N GLY A 483 -22.87 -0.04 2.75
CA GLY A 483 -23.44 -1.31 2.27
C GLY A 483 -23.62 -1.37 0.74
N THR A 484 -23.26 -0.31 0.02
CA THR A 484 -23.18 -0.27 -1.45
C THR A 484 -21.74 -0.04 -1.89
N ASN A 485 -21.34 -0.66 -3.00
CA ASN A 485 -19.98 -0.54 -3.51
C ASN A 485 -19.83 0.74 -4.35
N HIS A 486 -19.07 1.70 -3.86
CA HIS A 486 -18.72 2.95 -4.54
C HIS A 486 -17.25 2.93 -4.96
N TRP A 487 -16.94 3.52 -6.12
CA TRP A 487 -15.57 3.62 -6.64
C TRP A 487 -15.12 5.07 -6.70
N PHE A 488 -13.95 5.31 -6.13
CA PHE A 488 -13.28 6.60 -6.10
C PHE A 488 -11.98 6.49 -6.87
N ALA A 489 -11.60 7.57 -7.53
CA ALA A 489 -10.37 7.61 -8.32
C ALA A 489 -9.68 8.95 -8.19
N GLN A 490 -8.38 8.92 -7.98
CA GLN A 490 -7.53 10.09 -8.02
C GLN A 490 -7.09 10.36 -9.45
N ARG A 491 -7.43 11.52 -9.97
CA ARG A 491 -6.98 11.99 -11.28
C ARG A 491 -5.52 12.38 -11.26
N ALA A 492 -4.83 12.02 -12.33
CA ALA A 492 -3.47 12.49 -12.58
C ALA A 492 -3.45 14.00 -12.88
N THR A 493 -2.27 14.57 -12.72
CA THR A 493 -2.01 15.96 -13.02
C THR A 493 -2.24 16.26 -14.50
N PRO A 494 -3.03 17.29 -14.86
CA PRO A 494 -3.25 17.72 -16.24
C PRO A 494 -2.00 18.35 -16.84
N PHE A 495 -2.14 18.95 -18.02
CA PHE A 495 -1.07 19.77 -18.63
C PHE A 495 -0.51 20.80 -17.64
N ARG A 496 0.82 20.84 -17.55
CA ARG A 496 1.55 21.85 -16.79
C ARG A 496 2.74 22.35 -17.56
N PHE A 497 3.12 23.59 -17.31
CA PHE A 497 4.37 24.18 -17.78
C PHE A 497 5.01 25.02 -16.68
N GLY A 498 6.30 25.25 -16.80
CA GLY A 498 7.04 26.07 -15.84
C GLY A 498 8.40 26.48 -16.34
N VAL A 499 9.06 27.28 -15.52
CA VAL A 499 10.42 27.76 -15.74
C VAL A 499 11.23 27.53 -14.45
N ASP A 500 12.36 26.86 -14.60
CA ASP A 500 13.33 26.73 -13.53
C ASP A 500 14.55 27.62 -13.85
N TRP A 501 15.05 28.27 -12.82
CA TRP A 501 16.26 29.06 -12.91
C TRP A 501 17.29 28.55 -11.93
N LYS A 502 18.49 28.22 -12.42
CA LYS A 502 19.63 27.80 -11.61
C LYS A 502 20.83 28.71 -11.87
N THR A 503 21.55 29.06 -10.82
CA THR A 503 22.80 29.79 -10.93
C THR A 503 23.92 29.04 -10.25
N SER A 504 25.11 29.03 -10.88
CA SER A 504 26.33 28.45 -10.31
C SER A 504 27.26 29.59 -9.90
N PHE A 505 27.75 29.58 -8.68
CA PHE A 505 28.65 30.61 -8.10
C PHE A 505 30.10 30.19 -8.22
#